data_d3acf8f179ac9a51b5fd90fc54677fd2
#
_entry.id   d3acf8f179ac9a51b5fd90fc54677fd2
#
_cell.length_a   1.000
_cell.length_b   1.000
_cell.length_c   1.000
_cell.angle_alpha   90.00
_cell.angle_beta   90.00
_cell.angle_gamma   90.00
#
_symmetry.space_group_name_H-M   'P 1'
#
loop_
_entity.id
_entity.type
_entity.pdbx_description
1 polymer ?
#
loop_
_entity_poly.entity_id
_entity_poly.type
_entity_poly.pdbx_seq_one_letter_code
_entity_poly.pdbx_strand_id
1 'polypeptide(L)'
;MRRLRLLTGAILKAFADMVYYNQRRAYRVWIVSPWVGGDDVRRDPLYLMIEAVRRTSCDLILITRPPKDTWHQDAVNLLEKYAGAAVYYCPSLHTKLYLLECDGFRGAILGSPNLTPRAERMNREIAIEFRTTASADDEVATVINELAEYASSLRGEEDVYLKQPGN
;
A
#
# COMPACT_ATOMS: atom_id res chain seq x y z
N MET A 1 -15.20 -16.79 -3.90
CA MET A 1 -14.59 -15.65 -3.21
C MET A 1 -15.31 -14.36 -3.64
N ARG A 2 -15.69 -13.47 -2.69
CA ARG A 2 -16.27 -12.18 -3.09
C ARG A 2 -15.19 -11.35 -3.77
N ARG A 3 -15.46 -10.90 -5.00
CA ARG A 3 -14.49 -10.13 -5.81
C ARG A 3 -14.48 -8.65 -5.47
N LEU A 4 -15.55 -8.15 -4.86
CA LEU A 4 -15.72 -6.76 -4.44
C LEU A 4 -16.34 -6.74 -3.05
N ARG A 5 -15.76 -5.94 -2.14
CA ARG A 5 -16.20 -5.82 -0.75
C ARG A 5 -16.03 -4.40 -0.24
N LEU A 6 -17.07 -3.85 0.38
CA LEU A 6 -17.00 -2.62 1.14
C LEU A 6 -16.35 -2.90 2.50
N LEU A 7 -15.37 -2.08 2.87
CA LEU A 7 -14.67 -2.12 4.16
C LEU A 7 -14.97 -0.84 4.94
N THR A 8 -15.33 -0.97 6.21
CA THR A 8 -15.60 0.15 7.13
C THR A 8 -14.82 0.07 8.44
N GLY A 9 -13.88 -0.86 8.53
CA GLY A 9 -12.99 -1.05 9.67
C GLY A 9 -11.93 -2.10 9.38
N ALA A 10 -10.84 -2.09 10.13
CA ALA A 10 -9.67 -2.96 9.96
C ALA A 10 -9.16 -3.01 8.50
N ILE A 11 -9.17 -1.86 7.82
CA ILE A 11 -8.93 -1.77 6.37
C ILE A 11 -7.47 -2.07 6.05
N LEU A 12 -6.54 -1.46 6.80
CA LEU A 12 -5.11 -1.65 6.59
C LEU A 12 -4.67 -3.05 7.02
N LYS A 13 -5.29 -3.59 8.08
CA LYS A 13 -5.10 -4.98 8.47
C LYS A 13 -5.57 -5.93 7.37
N ALA A 14 -6.71 -5.65 6.72
CA ALA A 14 -7.21 -6.48 5.62
C ALA A 14 -6.21 -6.53 4.45
N PHE A 15 -5.52 -5.42 4.15
CA PHE A 15 -4.46 -5.39 3.15
C PHE A 15 -3.21 -6.16 3.62
N ALA A 16 -2.76 -5.95 4.84
CA ALA A 16 -1.62 -6.71 5.39
C ALA A 16 -1.88 -8.22 5.39
N ASP A 17 -3.10 -8.65 5.76
CA ASP A 17 -3.52 -10.05 5.68
C ASP A 17 -3.51 -10.55 4.23
N MET A 18 -3.95 -9.72 3.27
CA MET A 18 -3.93 -10.07 1.85
C MET A 18 -2.49 -10.34 1.37
N VAL A 19 -1.54 -9.50 1.73
CA VAL A 19 -0.11 -9.70 1.42
C VAL A 19 0.42 -10.96 2.11
N TYR A 20 0.14 -11.11 3.40
CA TYR A 20 0.63 -12.24 4.21
C TYR A 20 0.17 -13.60 3.65
N TYR A 21 -1.11 -13.74 3.29
CA TYR A 21 -1.65 -15.01 2.77
C TYR A 21 -1.19 -15.32 1.34
N ASN A 22 -0.67 -14.33 0.60
CA ASN A 22 -0.16 -14.50 -0.76
C ASN A 22 1.38 -14.39 -0.84
N GLN A 23 2.08 -14.37 0.27
CA GLN A 23 3.53 -14.08 0.37
C GLN A 23 4.43 -14.91 -0.55
N ARG A 24 4.07 -16.17 -0.85
CA ARG A 24 4.86 -17.06 -1.71
C ARG A 24 4.72 -16.76 -3.21
N ARG A 25 3.75 -15.96 -3.59
CA ARG A 25 3.40 -15.63 -4.99
C ARG A 25 3.47 -14.13 -5.28
N ALA A 26 3.62 -13.32 -4.23
CA ALA A 26 3.70 -11.88 -4.38
C ALA A 26 5.00 -11.49 -5.08
N TYR A 27 4.90 -10.68 -6.14
CA TYR A 27 6.05 -10.10 -6.82
C TYR A 27 6.08 -8.57 -6.70
N ARG A 28 4.97 -7.93 -6.40
CA ARG A 28 4.93 -6.48 -6.18
C ARG A 28 3.83 -6.05 -5.21
N VAL A 29 4.18 -5.10 -4.35
CA VAL A 29 3.26 -4.41 -3.45
C VAL A 29 3.39 -2.91 -3.68
N TRP A 30 2.27 -2.23 -3.86
CA TRP A 30 2.20 -0.79 -3.93
C TRP A 30 1.50 -0.23 -2.70
N ILE A 31 2.10 0.78 -2.12
CA ILE A 31 1.52 1.62 -1.08
C ILE A 31 1.51 3.04 -1.62
N VAL A 32 0.35 3.56 -1.94
CA VAL A 32 0.14 4.95 -2.35
C VAL A 32 -0.64 5.62 -1.23
N SER A 33 0.03 6.45 -0.43
CA SER A 33 -0.57 7.07 0.75
C SER A 33 0.12 8.40 1.06
N PRO A 34 -0.62 9.53 1.11
CA PRO A 34 -0.05 10.83 1.42
C PRO A 34 0.73 10.87 2.73
N TRP A 35 0.28 10.12 3.71
CA TRP A 35 0.93 10.00 5.02
C TRP A 35 1.09 8.54 5.41
N VAL A 36 2.27 8.21 5.90
CA VAL A 36 2.57 6.94 6.54
C VAL A 36 3.07 7.22 7.95
N GLY A 37 2.68 6.40 8.90
CA GLY A 37 3.05 6.57 10.29
C GLY A 37 2.90 5.28 11.07
N GLY A 38 3.62 5.16 12.17
CA GLY A 38 3.57 4.02 13.07
C GLY A 38 3.66 4.48 14.53
N ASP A 39 3.06 3.69 15.42
CA ASP A 39 3.27 3.73 16.86
C ASP A 39 4.09 2.50 17.24
N ASP A 40 4.79 2.53 18.39
CA ASP A 40 5.56 1.39 18.92
C ASP A 40 4.72 0.19 19.39
N VAL A 41 3.55 -0.01 18.81
CA VAL A 41 2.60 -1.07 19.20
C VAL A 41 2.55 -2.17 18.15
N ARG A 42 2.75 -3.42 18.57
CA ARG A 42 2.78 -4.63 17.70
C ARG A 42 1.55 -4.86 16.80
N ARG A 43 0.47 -4.11 16.97
CA ARG A 43 -0.74 -4.16 16.12
C ARG A 43 -0.89 -2.94 15.22
N ASP A 44 0.16 -2.19 15.08
CA ASP A 44 0.22 -1.04 14.19
C ASP A 44 0.15 -1.47 12.72
N PRO A 45 -0.66 -0.83 11.87
CA PRO A 45 -0.77 -1.18 10.46
C PRO A 45 0.57 -1.11 9.71
N LEU A 46 1.46 -0.18 10.07
CA LEU A 46 2.79 -0.08 9.48
C LEU A 46 3.63 -1.34 9.77
N TYR A 47 3.68 -1.77 11.04
CA TYR A 47 4.42 -2.97 11.43
C TYR A 47 3.81 -4.24 10.85
N LEU A 48 2.48 -4.35 10.80
CA LEU A 48 1.81 -5.46 10.13
C LEU A 48 2.18 -5.53 8.66
N MET A 49 2.28 -4.38 7.99
CA MET A 49 2.68 -4.30 6.59
C MET A 49 4.15 -4.70 6.39
N ILE A 50 5.06 -4.18 7.22
CA ILE A 50 6.47 -4.55 7.20
C ILE A 50 6.63 -6.07 7.40
N GLU A 51 5.96 -6.65 8.40
CA GLU A 51 6.03 -8.09 8.67
C GLU A 51 5.45 -8.93 7.52
N ALA A 52 4.37 -8.46 6.88
CA ALA A 52 3.80 -9.14 5.74
C ALA A 52 4.77 -9.13 4.54
N VAL A 53 5.35 -7.96 4.22
CA VAL A 53 6.27 -7.79 3.08
C VAL A 53 7.62 -8.47 3.30
N ARG A 54 8.22 -8.36 4.49
CA ARG A 54 9.51 -9.03 4.82
C ARG A 54 9.56 -10.52 4.51
N ARG A 55 8.41 -11.18 4.53
CA ARG A 55 8.28 -12.61 4.26
C ARG A 55 8.13 -12.93 2.79
N THR A 56 8.10 -11.91 1.95
CA THR A 56 8.01 -12.03 0.49
C THR A 56 9.35 -11.67 -0.13
N SER A 57 9.54 -12.06 -1.39
CA SER A 57 10.64 -11.57 -2.23
C SER A 57 10.13 -10.54 -3.23
N CYS A 58 9.07 -9.79 -2.86
CA CYS A 58 8.42 -8.85 -3.75
C CYS A 58 9.03 -7.46 -3.70
N ASP A 59 8.88 -6.73 -4.79
CA ASP A 59 9.17 -5.30 -4.83
C ASP A 59 8.13 -4.56 -3.99
N LEU A 60 8.55 -3.78 -3.01
CA LEU A 60 7.69 -2.82 -2.32
C LEU A 60 7.94 -1.42 -2.88
N ILE A 61 6.89 -0.80 -3.38
CA ILE A 61 6.92 0.57 -3.88
C ILE A 61 6.02 1.43 -3.00
N LEU A 62 6.62 2.44 -2.38
CA LEU A 62 5.93 3.46 -1.60
C LEU A 62 5.90 4.77 -2.39
N ILE A 63 4.70 5.31 -2.61
CA ILE A 63 4.51 6.68 -3.10
C ILE A 63 3.83 7.47 -1.98
N THR A 64 4.49 8.52 -1.50
CA THR A 64 4.01 9.33 -0.37
C THR A 64 4.38 10.79 -0.57
N ARG A 65 3.84 11.68 0.27
CA ARG A 65 4.31 13.07 0.29
C ARG A 65 5.70 13.16 0.91
N PRO A 66 6.53 14.16 0.55
CA PRO A 66 7.75 14.45 1.29
C PRO A 66 7.42 14.67 2.77
N PRO A 67 8.08 13.95 3.70
CA PRO A 67 7.83 14.11 5.12
C PRO A 67 8.14 15.54 5.59
N LYS A 68 7.24 16.11 6.38
CA LYS A 68 7.45 17.39 7.09
C LYS A 68 7.64 17.19 8.59
N ASP A 69 7.17 16.05 9.09
CA ASP A 69 7.19 15.69 10.50
C ASP A 69 8.06 14.45 10.73
N THR A 70 8.69 14.36 11.90
CA THR A 70 9.57 13.24 12.27
C THR A 70 8.87 11.90 12.23
N TRP A 71 7.62 11.80 12.72
CA TRP A 71 6.85 10.55 12.72
C TRP A 71 6.63 9.99 11.30
N HIS A 72 6.45 10.88 10.30
CA HIS A 72 6.31 10.46 8.91
C HIS A 72 7.67 10.01 8.33
N GLN A 73 8.73 10.78 8.62
CA GLN A 73 10.10 10.43 8.21
C GLN A 73 10.52 9.08 8.79
N ASP A 74 10.27 8.86 10.09
CA ASP A 74 10.62 7.61 10.77
C ASP A 74 9.88 6.41 10.14
N ALA A 75 8.59 6.57 9.82
CA ALA A 75 7.82 5.52 9.16
C ALA A 75 8.33 5.19 7.74
N VAL A 76 8.71 6.19 6.96
CA VAL A 76 9.34 6.01 5.65
C VAL A 76 10.67 5.25 5.80
N ASN A 77 11.51 5.67 6.74
CA ASN A 77 12.80 5.02 7.01
C ASN A 77 12.64 3.56 7.47
N LEU A 78 11.59 3.26 8.26
CA LEU A 78 11.27 1.89 8.66
C LEU A 78 10.89 1.01 7.47
N LEU A 79 10.07 1.51 6.55
CA LEU A 79 9.69 0.79 5.33
C LEU A 79 10.88 0.53 4.41
N GLU A 80 11.77 1.51 4.22
CA GLU A 80 13.01 1.30 3.47
C GLU A 80 13.91 0.25 4.13
N LYS A 81 14.20 0.44 5.42
CA LYS A 81 15.17 -0.39 6.15
C LYS A 81 14.73 -1.83 6.32
N TYR A 82 13.45 -2.05 6.64
CA TYR A 82 12.98 -3.38 7.04
C TYR A 82 12.13 -4.10 5.99
N ALA A 83 11.60 -3.37 5.02
CA ALA A 83 10.80 -3.95 3.93
C ALA A 83 11.40 -3.69 2.54
N GLY A 84 12.53 -2.99 2.45
CA GLY A 84 13.21 -2.73 1.17
C GLY A 84 12.43 -1.83 0.22
N ALA A 85 11.62 -0.91 0.76
CA ALA A 85 10.76 -0.06 -0.05
C ALA A 85 11.56 0.88 -0.98
N ALA A 86 11.23 0.88 -2.27
CA ALA A 86 11.58 1.98 -3.17
C ALA A 86 10.60 3.14 -2.92
N VAL A 87 11.11 4.26 -2.41
CA VAL A 87 10.29 5.39 -1.97
C VAL A 87 10.30 6.50 -3.01
N TYR A 88 9.10 6.91 -3.43
CA TYR A 88 8.87 8.06 -4.31
C TYR A 88 8.10 9.14 -3.57
N TYR A 89 8.55 10.38 -3.70
CA TYR A 89 7.87 11.54 -3.13
C TYR A 89 7.03 12.24 -4.19
N CYS A 90 5.74 12.41 -3.88
CA CYS A 90 4.76 13.12 -4.69
C CYS A 90 4.10 14.22 -3.83
N PRO A 91 4.53 15.49 -3.95
CA PRO A 91 4.04 16.60 -3.12
C PRO A 91 2.52 16.82 -3.20
N SER A 92 1.95 16.60 -4.39
CA SER A 92 0.52 16.78 -4.68
C SER A 92 -0.36 15.59 -4.28
N LEU A 93 0.23 14.46 -3.83
CA LEU A 93 -0.49 13.21 -3.59
C LEU A 93 -1.66 13.36 -2.61
N HIS A 94 -2.83 12.83 -3.00
CA HIS A 94 -3.99 12.68 -2.12
C HIS A 94 -4.62 11.29 -2.17
N THR A 95 -4.27 10.46 -3.13
CA THR A 95 -4.76 9.09 -3.32
C THR A 95 -4.31 8.18 -2.16
N LYS A 96 -5.20 7.25 -1.75
CA LYS A 96 -4.89 6.15 -0.84
C LYS A 96 -5.27 4.86 -1.55
N LEU A 97 -4.25 4.17 -2.05
CA LEU A 97 -4.36 2.95 -2.82
C LEU A 97 -3.32 1.94 -2.32
N TYR A 98 -3.77 0.74 -2.09
CA TYR A 98 -2.95 -0.40 -1.67
C TYR A 98 -3.16 -1.51 -2.69
N LEU A 99 -2.09 -1.95 -3.36
CA LEU A 99 -2.13 -2.93 -4.44
C LEU A 99 -1.20 -4.11 -4.14
N LEU A 100 -1.68 -5.31 -4.44
CA LEU A 100 -0.90 -6.54 -4.41
C LEU A 100 -0.98 -7.22 -5.77
N GLU A 101 0.16 -7.49 -6.35
CA GLU A 101 0.32 -8.27 -7.58
C GLU A 101 1.03 -9.59 -7.27
N CYS A 102 0.39 -10.70 -7.61
CA CYS A 102 0.87 -12.05 -7.41
C CYS A 102 0.73 -12.88 -8.67
N ASP A 103 1.48 -13.97 -8.74
CA ASP A 103 1.21 -15.02 -9.72
C ASP A 103 -0.18 -15.63 -9.44
N GLY A 104 -1.09 -15.47 -10.41
CA GLY A 104 -2.44 -16.02 -10.35
C GLY A 104 -3.44 -15.25 -9.47
N PHE A 105 -3.03 -14.12 -8.83
CA PHE A 105 -3.92 -13.31 -8.00
C PHE A 105 -3.53 -11.83 -8.05
N ARG A 106 -4.53 -10.96 -8.05
CA ARG A 106 -4.36 -9.51 -7.84
C ARG A 106 -5.40 -9.00 -6.86
N GLY A 107 -5.00 -8.04 -6.03
CA GLY A 107 -5.91 -7.39 -5.10
C GLY A 107 -5.59 -5.93 -4.91
N ALA A 108 -6.64 -5.13 -4.68
CA ALA A 108 -6.52 -3.71 -4.42
C ALA A 108 -7.45 -3.29 -3.29
N ILE A 109 -7.04 -2.27 -2.54
CA ILE A 109 -7.91 -1.51 -1.64
C ILE A 109 -7.76 -0.04 -2.00
N LEU A 110 -8.87 0.58 -2.36
CA LEU A 110 -8.97 2.01 -2.68
C LEU A 110 -9.95 2.67 -1.72
N GLY A 111 -9.55 3.76 -1.07
CA GLY A 111 -10.45 4.43 -0.13
C GLY A 111 -9.87 5.63 0.59
N SER A 112 -10.40 5.90 1.79
CA SER A 112 -10.03 7.06 2.57
C SER A 112 -8.81 6.86 3.50
N PRO A 113 -8.44 5.65 4.00
CA PRO A 113 -7.44 5.53 5.05
C PRO A 113 -6.00 5.74 4.55
N ASN A 114 -5.27 6.61 5.22
CA ASN A 114 -3.81 6.67 5.13
C ASN A 114 -3.18 5.48 5.87
N LEU A 115 -1.93 5.13 5.56
CA LEU A 115 -1.20 4.10 6.31
C LEU A 115 -0.74 4.66 7.67
N THR A 116 -1.68 4.85 8.58
CA THR A 116 -1.44 5.41 9.92
C THR A 116 -2.27 4.71 10.98
N PRO A 117 -1.80 4.64 12.24
CA PRO A 117 -2.56 4.07 13.36
C PRO A 117 -3.90 4.78 13.57
N ARG A 118 -3.93 6.09 13.37
CA ARG A 118 -5.15 6.88 13.52
C ARG A 118 -6.23 6.49 12.53
N ALA A 119 -5.87 6.27 11.27
CA ALA A 119 -6.80 5.80 10.23
C ALA A 119 -7.38 4.44 10.60
N GLU A 120 -6.57 3.52 11.12
CA GLU A 120 -7.02 2.17 11.46
C GLU A 120 -7.89 2.10 12.72
N ARG A 121 -7.65 2.96 13.72
CA ARG A 121 -8.23 2.80 15.05
C ARG A 121 -9.24 3.87 15.44
N MET A 122 -9.09 5.08 14.94
CA MET A 122 -9.81 6.25 15.45
C MET A 122 -10.72 6.91 14.42
N ASN A 123 -10.32 6.92 13.14
CA ASN A 123 -11.10 7.56 12.11
C ASN A 123 -12.24 6.66 11.66
N ARG A 124 -13.30 7.29 11.13
CA ARG A 124 -14.34 6.58 10.37
C ARG A 124 -13.90 6.55 8.92
N GLU A 125 -13.35 5.42 8.51
CA GLU A 125 -12.80 5.21 7.17
C GLU A 125 -13.71 4.29 6.35
N ILE A 126 -13.64 4.46 5.04
CA ILE A 126 -14.34 3.61 4.08
C ILE A 126 -13.40 3.27 2.94
N ALA A 127 -13.45 2.03 2.49
CA ALA A 127 -12.69 1.57 1.33
C ALA A 127 -13.43 0.48 0.57
N ILE A 128 -13.06 0.30 -0.68
CA ILE A 128 -13.50 -0.83 -1.51
C ILE A 128 -12.30 -1.75 -1.72
N GLU A 129 -12.50 -3.02 -1.42
CA GLU A 129 -11.56 -4.09 -1.70
C GLU A 129 -11.96 -4.78 -3.00
N PHE A 130 -11.01 -4.89 -3.90
CA PHE A 130 -11.10 -5.61 -5.16
C PHE A 130 -10.21 -6.85 -5.10
N ARG A 131 -10.69 -7.99 -5.58
CA ARG A 131 -9.91 -9.24 -5.68
C ARG A 131 -10.23 -9.94 -6.99
N THR A 132 -9.20 -10.37 -7.71
CA THR A 132 -9.36 -11.15 -8.93
C THR A 132 -8.30 -12.25 -9.03
N THR A 133 -8.54 -13.24 -9.89
CA THR A 133 -7.53 -14.19 -10.33
C THR A 133 -6.88 -13.66 -11.60
N ALA A 134 -5.62 -13.99 -11.85
CA ALA A 134 -4.89 -13.48 -13.03
C ALA A 134 -5.50 -13.91 -14.39
N SER A 135 -6.33 -14.96 -14.39
CA SER A 135 -7.04 -15.45 -15.58
C SER A 135 -8.42 -14.86 -15.76
N ALA A 136 -8.87 -13.97 -14.86
CA ALA A 136 -10.19 -13.36 -14.98
C ALA A 136 -10.14 -12.22 -16.00
N ASP A 137 -11.02 -12.30 -16.98
CA ASP A 137 -11.33 -11.22 -17.92
C ASP A 137 -12.71 -10.68 -17.57
N ASP A 138 -12.75 -9.84 -16.53
CA ASP A 138 -13.97 -9.25 -16.02
C ASP A 138 -13.74 -7.79 -15.55
N GLU A 139 -14.83 -7.10 -15.24
CA GLU A 139 -14.81 -5.69 -14.84
C GLU A 139 -13.90 -5.44 -13.63
N VAL A 140 -13.84 -6.36 -12.66
CA VAL A 140 -12.97 -6.22 -11.49
C VAL A 140 -11.51 -6.33 -11.86
N ALA A 141 -11.16 -7.24 -12.78
CA ALA A 141 -9.79 -7.36 -13.30
C ALA A 141 -9.39 -6.09 -14.06
N THR A 142 -10.30 -5.54 -14.87
CA THR A 142 -10.08 -4.27 -15.60
C THR A 142 -9.80 -3.13 -14.62
N VAL A 143 -10.63 -2.95 -13.59
CA VAL A 143 -10.42 -1.90 -12.57
C VAL A 143 -9.08 -2.06 -11.84
N ILE A 144 -8.69 -3.29 -11.46
CA ILE A 144 -7.40 -3.51 -10.80
C ILE A 144 -6.23 -3.18 -11.74
N ASN A 145 -6.34 -3.51 -13.03
CA ASN A 145 -5.31 -3.15 -14.01
C ASN A 145 -5.18 -1.62 -14.16
N GLU A 146 -6.29 -0.90 -14.28
CA GLU A 146 -6.30 0.56 -14.33
C GLU A 146 -5.70 1.19 -13.07
N LEU A 147 -5.98 0.64 -11.87
CA LEU A 147 -5.37 1.08 -10.62
C LEU A 147 -3.85 0.82 -10.59
N ALA A 148 -3.39 -0.30 -11.14
CA ALA A 148 -1.97 -0.61 -11.25
C ALA A 148 -1.25 0.30 -12.27
N GLU A 149 -1.89 0.58 -13.40
CA GLU A 149 -1.41 1.54 -14.39
C GLU A 149 -1.32 2.96 -13.79
N TYR A 150 -2.36 3.39 -13.07
CA TYR A 150 -2.34 4.66 -12.35
C TYR A 150 -1.17 4.73 -11.34
N ALA A 151 -1.01 3.74 -10.47
CA ALA A 151 0.09 3.71 -9.51
C ALA A 151 1.47 3.73 -10.20
N SER A 152 1.60 3.05 -11.33
CA SER A 152 2.83 3.03 -12.11
C SER A 152 3.09 4.38 -12.79
N SER A 153 2.06 5.04 -13.34
CA SER A 153 2.19 6.33 -14.03
C SER A 153 2.62 7.45 -13.09
N LEU A 154 2.19 7.43 -11.82
CA LEU A 154 2.60 8.41 -10.81
C LEU A 154 4.13 8.55 -10.71
N ARG A 155 4.90 7.49 -10.90
CA ARG A 155 6.36 7.56 -10.85
C ARG A 155 7.01 8.32 -12.00
N GLY A 156 6.28 8.53 -13.07
CA GLY A 156 6.73 9.26 -14.25
C GLY A 156 6.24 10.70 -14.29
N GLU A 157 5.48 11.15 -13.31
CA GLU A 157 4.99 12.53 -13.26
C GLU A 157 6.13 13.50 -12.91
N GLU A 158 6.03 14.73 -13.45
CA GLU A 158 7.11 15.73 -13.42
C GLU A 158 7.48 16.18 -12.01
N ASP A 159 6.52 16.17 -11.06
CA ASP A 159 6.71 16.54 -9.65
C ASP A 159 7.03 15.34 -8.74
N VAL A 160 7.14 14.12 -9.29
CA VAL A 160 7.44 12.89 -8.52
C VAL A 160 8.90 12.50 -8.67
N TYR A 161 9.57 12.28 -7.56
CA TYR A 161 11.00 11.94 -7.54
C TYR A 161 11.33 10.81 -6.54
N LEU A 162 12.31 10.00 -6.94
CA LEU A 162 12.83 8.93 -6.10
C LEU A 162 13.60 9.53 -4.91
N LYS A 163 13.31 9.06 -3.69
CA LYS A 163 14.11 9.41 -2.50
C LYS A 163 15.56 8.99 -2.69
N GLN A 164 16.47 9.94 -2.52
CA GLN A 164 17.91 9.65 -2.61
C GLN A 164 18.38 8.95 -1.33
N PRO A 165 19.28 7.96 -1.42
CA PRO A 165 19.88 7.35 -0.24
C PRO A 165 20.60 8.39 0.62
N GLY A 166 20.26 8.44 1.92
CA GLY A 166 20.95 9.29 2.90
C GLY A 166 20.34 10.68 3.14
N ASN A 167 19.17 10.97 2.56
CA ASN A 167 18.36 12.15 2.90
C ASN A 167 17.21 11.81 3.82
#